data_a6657088ff309420741a5802aa57ce75
#
_entry.id   a6657088ff309420741a5802aa57ce75
#
_cell.length_a   1.000
_cell.length_b   1.000
_cell.length_c   1.000
_cell.angle_alpha   90.00
_cell.angle_beta   90.00
_cell.angle_gamma   90.00
#
_symmetry.space_group_name_H-M   'P 1'
#
loop_
_entity.id
_entity.type
_entity.pdbx_description
1 polymer ?
#
loop_
_entity_poly.entity_id
_entity_poly.type
_entity_poly.pdbx_seq_one_letter_code
_entity_poly.pdbx_strand_id
1 'polypeptide(L)'
;MNKNTKNLILCALMAGLIAVCSQIQIPLPYVPINAALLALHMTAIILKPKYAILTVIVYIGLGFIGLPVFANFAGGAQIIFGPTGGFIIGYLLDVIIISVAVNMFDNSTKTISIYATLGTLSCYALGTIWFMGVTQMHLNAALVYCVYPFIPGDILKIILAVLLSKRLKFINK
;
A
#
# COMPACT_ATOMS: atom_id res chain seq x y z
N MET A 1 26.33 -13.27 4.05
CA MET A 1 24.86 -13.49 4.05
C MET A 1 24.41 -13.73 2.62
N ASN A 2 23.66 -14.80 2.37
CA ASN A 2 23.14 -15.11 1.03
C ASN A 2 22.20 -13.97 0.56
N LYS A 3 22.24 -13.62 -0.76
CA LYS A 3 21.38 -12.55 -1.33
C LYS A 3 19.88 -12.81 -1.09
N ASN A 4 19.47 -14.09 -1.13
CA ASN A 4 18.08 -14.45 -0.85
C ASN A 4 17.69 -14.20 0.61
N THR A 5 18.55 -14.55 1.57
CA THR A 5 18.34 -14.29 3.00
C THR A 5 18.22 -12.79 3.29
N LYS A 6 19.09 -11.96 2.69
CA LYS A 6 18.99 -10.50 2.81
C LYS A 6 17.63 -9.97 2.33
N ASN A 7 17.17 -10.44 1.17
CA ASN A 7 15.88 -10.00 0.62
C ASN A 7 14.70 -10.45 1.48
N LEU A 8 14.73 -11.65 2.04
CA LEU A 8 13.67 -12.13 2.94
C LEU A 8 13.61 -11.35 4.25
N ILE A 9 14.77 -10.98 4.81
CA ILE A 9 14.83 -10.10 5.99
C ILE A 9 14.23 -8.73 5.67
N LEU A 10 14.55 -8.17 4.49
CA LEU A 10 13.96 -6.91 4.06
C LEU A 10 12.45 -7.02 3.86
N CYS A 11 11.93 -8.13 3.31
CA CYS A 11 10.48 -8.37 3.23
C CYS A 11 9.83 -8.33 4.62
N ALA A 12 10.40 -9.03 5.59
CA ALA A 12 9.85 -9.05 6.95
C ALA A 12 9.87 -7.65 7.59
N LEU A 13 10.97 -6.90 7.43
CA LEU A 13 11.08 -5.52 7.93
C LEU A 13 10.06 -4.59 7.27
N MET A 14 9.87 -4.70 5.94
CA MET A 14 8.90 -3.87 5.23
C MET A 14 7.46 -4.26 5.56
N ALA A 15 7.15 -5.55 5.76
CA ALA A 15 5.82 -5.96 6.23
C ALA A 15 5.52 -5.39 7.62
N GLY A 16 6.50 -5.42 8.54
CA GLY A 16 6.41 -4.76 9.84
C GLY A 16 6.24 -3.24 9.72
N LEU A 17 6.97 -2.60 8.81
CA LEU A 17 6.84 -1.16 8.57
C LEU A 17 5.44 -0.80 8.05
N ILE A 18 4.87 -1.59 7.12
CA ILE A 18 3.50 -1.39 6.63
C ILE A 18 2.51 -1.51 7.81
N ALA A 19 2.67 -2.54 8.67
CA ALA A 19 1.81 -2.73 9.83
C ALA A 19 1.88 -1.54 10.81
N VAL A 20 3.08 -1.02 11.11
CA VAL A 20 3.24 0.16 11.97
C VAL A 20 2.63 1.41 11.31
N CYS A 21 2.92 1.64 10.04
CA CYS A 21 2.36 2.78 9.30
C CYS A 21 0.82 2.71 9.18
N SER A 22 0.23 1.51 9.19
CA SER A 22 -1.23 1.34 9.20
C SER A 22 -1.86 1.89 10.48
N GLN A 23 -1.13 1.95 11.60
CA GLN A 23 -1.62 2.50 12.86
C GLN A 23 -1.53 4.02 12.93
N ILE A 24 -0.69 4.64 12.08
CA ILE A 24 -0.61 6.10 11.97
C ILE A 24 -1.76 6.55 11.06
N GLN A 25 -2.87 6.96 11.66
CA GLN A 25 -4.11 7.17 10.92
C GLN A 25 -4.95 8.34 11.43
N ILE A 26 -5.80 8.84 10.55
CA ILE A 26 -6.92 9.73 10.86
C ILE A 26 -8.18 8.88 10.74
N PRO A 27 -8.91 8.64 11.84
CA PRO A 27 -10.12 7.82 11.80
C PRO A 27 -11.23 8.53 11.02
N LEU A 28 -11.80 7.83 10.06
CA LEU A 28 -12.99 8.24 9.32
C LEU A 28 -14.07 7.15 9.47
N PRO A 29 -15.36 7.45 9.20
CA PRO A 29 -16.46 6.54 9.52
C PRO A 29 -16.36 5.14 8.87
N TYR A 30 -15.86 5.03 7.65
CA TYR A 30 -15.81 3.77 6.90
C TYR A 30 -14.39 3.30 6.60
N VAL A 31 -13.56 4.20 6.08
CA VAL A 31 -12.19 3.87 5.65
C VAL A 31 -11.24 4.89 6.26
N PRO A 32 -10.36 4.52 7.21
CA PRO A 32 -9.42 5.45 7.82
C PRO A 32 -8.32 5.86 6.84
N ILE A 33 -7.92 7.14 6.88
CA ILE A 33 -6.72 7.62 6.18
C ILE A 33 -5.51 7.19 7.01
N ASN A 34 -4.61 6.37 6.45
CA ASN A 34 -3.44 5.91 7.16
C ASN A 34 -2.14 6.09 6.36
N ALA A 35 -1.00 5.89 7.00
CA ALA A 35 0.30 6.01 6.37
C ALA A 35 0.77 4.73 5.66
N ALA A 36 -0.03 3.65 5.62
CA ALA A 36 0.37 2.38 5.00
C ALA A 36 0.80 2.54 3.55
N LEU A 37 0.09 3.38 2.77
CA LEU A 37 0.40 3.60 1.35
C LEU A 37 1.82 4.15 1.14
N LEU A 38 2.33 5.00 2.04
CA LEU A 38 3.72 5.46 2.00
C LEU A 38 4.70 4.28 2.15
N ALA A 39 4.47 3.40 3.14
CA ALA A 39 5.30 2.22 3.35
C ALA A 39 5.22 1.22 2.19
N LEU A 40 4.06 1.09 1.54
CA LEU A 40 3.85 0.29 0.34
C LEU A 40 4.66 0.84 -0.84
N HIS A 41 4.60 2.14 -1.10
CA HIS A 41 5.42 2.79 -2.13
C HIS A 41 6.91 2.58 -1.87
N MET A 42 7.37 2.75 -0.61
CA MET A 42 8.75 2.49 -0.24
C MET A 42 9.15 1.03 -0.48
N THR A 43 8.27 0.09 -0.13
CA THR A 43 8.46 -1.34 -0.38
C THR A 43 8.63 -1.62 -1.87
N ALA A 44 7.77 -1.05 -2.70
CA ALA A 44 7.79 -1.24 -4.15
C ALA A 44 9.05 -0.65 -4.82
N ILE A 45 9.58 0.45 -4.27
CA ILE A 45 10.78 1.13 -4.80
C ILE A 45 12.08 0.42 -4.36
N ILE A 46 12.12 -0.08 -3.13
CA ILE A 46 13.32 -0.66 -2.52
C ILE A 46 13.50 -2.12 -2.92
N LEU A 47 12.42 -2.90 -2.96
CA LEU A 47 12.49 -4.33 -3.22
C LEU A 47 12.27 -4.65 -4.70
N LYS A 48 12.91 -5.72 -5.18
CA LYS A 48 12.58 -6.27 -6.50
C LYS A 48 11.12 -6.74 -6.52
N PRO A 49 10.43 -6.74 -7.68
CA PRO A 49 8.99 -7.03 -7.79
C PRO A 49 8.56 -8.29 -7.02
N LYS A 50 9.30 -9.40 -7.19
CA LYS A 50 9.01 -10.66 -6.49
C LYS A 50 8.93 -10.49 -4.97
N TYR A 51 9.88 -9.75 -4.39
CA TYR A 51 9.96 -9.56 -2.95
C TYR A 51 9.00 -8.50 -2.45
N ALA A 52 8.75 -7.46 -3.24
CA ALA A 52 7.76 -6.43 -2.92
C ALA A 52 6.34 -7.04 -2.84
N ILE A 53 5.98 -7.84 -3.84
CA ILE A 53 4.70 -8.57 -3.88
C ILE A 53 4.59 -9.54 -2.69
N LEU A 54 5.65 -10.31 -2.43
CA LEU A 54 5.70 -11.23 -1.29
C LEU A 54 5.48 -10.50 0.03
N THR A 55 6.08 -9.32 0.21
CA THR A 55 5.90 -8.49 1.41
C THR A 55 4.43 -8.15 1.66
N VAL A 56 3.72 -7.71 0.62
CA VAL A 56 2.30 -7.35 0.73
C VAL A 56 1.43 -8.59 0.99
N ILE A 57 1.74 -9.71 0.32
CA ILE A 57 1.04 -10.98 0.57
C ILE A 57 1.22 -11.41 2.03
N VAL A 58 2.43 -11.33 2.57
CA VAL A 58 2.71 -11.64 3.98
C VAL A 58 1.94 -10.70 4.91
N TYR A 59 1.97 -9.39 4.66
CA TYR A 59 1.22 -8.41 5.44
C TYR A 59 -0.29 -8.70 5.46
N ILE A 60 -0.89 -8.96 4.29
CA ILE A 60 -2.31 -9.31 4.17
C ILE A 60 -2.59 -10.64 4.87
N GLY A 61 -1.73 -11.65 4.69
CA GLY A 61 -1.86 -12.96 5.32
C GLY A 61 -1.82 -12.88 6.85
N LEU A 62 -0.88 -12.09 7.41
CA LEU A 62 -0.81 -11.85 8.86
C LEU A 62 -2.11 -11.18 9.37
N GLY A 63 -2.62 -10.20 8.66
CA GLY A 63 -3.89 -9.59 9.01
C GLY A 63 -5.08 -10.54 8.87
N PHE A 64 -5.11 -11.37 7.83
CA PHE A 64 -6.17 -12.35 7.60
C PHE A 64 -6.30 -13.37 8.73
N ILE A 65 -5.18 -13.88 9.27
CA ILE A 65 -5.16 -14.84 10.39
C ILE A 65 -5.46 -14.18 11.76
N GLY A 66 -5.73 -12.88 11.78
CA GLY A 66 -6.18 -12.18 12.98
C GLY A 66 -5.13 -11.33 13.69
N LEU A 67 -3.90 -11.23 13.18
CA LEU A 67 -2.92 -10.32 13.76
C LEU A 67 -3.36 -8.86 13.58
N PRO A 68 -3.18 -7.98 14.58
CA PRO A 68 -3.68 -6.60 14.57
C PRO A 68 -2.77 -5.68 13.73
N VAL A 69 -2.61 -5.99 12.44
CA VAL A 69 -1.72 -5.27 11.52
C VAL A 69 -2.46 -4.26 10.63
N PHE A 70 -3.78 -4.36 10.52
CA PHE A 70 -4.59 -3.39 9.80
C PHE A 70 -4.89 -2.16 10.65
N ALA A 71 -5.40 -1.09 10.04
CA ALA A 71 -5.77 0.14 10.73
C ALA A 71 -6.66 -0.13 11.96
N ASN A 72 -6.55 0.70 13.00
CA ASN A 72 -7.23 0.53 14.30
C ASN A 72 -6.83 -0.76 15.05
N PHE A 73 -5.62 -1.26 14.87
CA PHE A 73 -5.19 -2.54 15.43
C PHE A 73 -6.13 -3.69 15.07
N ALA A 74 -6.78 -3.59 13.92
CA ALA A 74 -7.73 -4.58 13.46
C ALA A 74 -7.01 -5.74 12.76
N GLY A 75 -7.67 -6.89 12.73
CA GLY A 75 -7.25 -8.11 12.04
C GLY A 75 -8.42 -9.05 11.86
N GLY A 76 -8.18 -10.12 11.11
CA GLY A 76 -9.17 -11.16 10.83
C GLY A 76 -9.85 -11.00 9.47
N ALA A 77 -10.43 -12.10 9.02
CA ALA A 77 -11.12 -12.20 7.74
C ALA A 77 -12.24 -11.16 7.58
N GLN A 78 -12.93 -10.79 8.68
CA GLN A 78 -14.00 -9.80 8.69
C GLN A 78 -13.57 -8.43 8.18
N ILE A 79 -12.29 -8.06 8.34
CA ILE A 79 -11.76 -6.78 7.85
C ILE A 79 -11.58 -6.84 6.33
N ILE A 80 -11.08 -7.96 5.81
CA ILE A 80 -10.86 -8.16 4.37
C ILE A 80 -12.18 -8.30 3.62
N PHE A 81 -13.19 -8.93 4.22
CA PHE A 81 -14.52 -9.00 3.63
C PHE A 81 -15.40 -7.79 3.97
N GLY A 82 -14.92 -6.88 4.82
CA GLY A 82 -15.59 -5.62 5.16
C GLY A 82 -15.36 -4.50 4.14
N PRO A 83 -15.84 -3.27 4.44
CA PRO A 83 -15.76 -2.11 3.54
C PRO A 83 -14.34 -1.71 3.12
N THR A 84 -13.34 -2.00 3.96
CA THR A 84 -11.92 -1.66 3.70
C THR A 84 -11.19 -2.71 2.88
N GLY A 85 -11.76 -3.89 2.68
CA GLY A 85 -11.08 -5.04 2.08
C GLY A 85 -10.56 -4.78 0.67
N GLY A 86 -11.35 -4.10 -0.16
CA GLY A 86 -10.93 -3.76 -1.51
C GLY A 86 -9.69 -2.87 -1.57
N PHE A 87 -9.49 -1.98 -0.58
CA PHE A 87 -8.27 -1.17 -0.47
C PHE A 87 -7.09 -2.02 -0.03
N ILE A 88 -7.28 -2.95 0.92
CA ILE A 88 -6.24 -3.87 1.38
C ILE A 88 -5.76 -4.77 0.22
N ILE A 89 -6.68 -5.29 -0.59
CA ILE A 89 -6.35 -6.04 -1.81
C ILE A 89 -5.73 -5.11 -2.86
N GLY A 90 -6.20 -3.88 -2.97
CA GLY A 90 -5.68 -2.84 -3.84
C GLY A 90 -4.21 -2.48 -3.59
N TYR A 91 -3.72 -2.65 -2.36
CA TYR A 91 -2.30 -2.51 -2.03
C TYR A 91 -1.40 -3.45 -2.84
N LEU A 92 -1.90 -4.63 -3.18
CA LEU A 92 -1.16 -5.58 -4.02
C LEU A 92 -1.01 -5.05 -5.44
N LEU A 93 -2.07 -4.49 -6.03
CA LEU A 93 -2.02 -3.87 -7.36
C LEU A 93 -1.10 -2.65 -7.38
N ASP A 94 -1.18 -1.79 -6.37
CA ASP A 94 -0.32 -0.62 -6.21
C ASP A 94 1.16 -1.02 -6.24
N VAL A 95 1.54 -1.99 -5.40
CA VAL A 95 2.93 -2.46 -5.30
C VAL A 95 3.40 -3.16 -6.57
N ILE A 96 2.54 -3.93 -7.25
CA ILE A 96 2.86 -4.56 -8.54
C ILE A 96 3.18 -3.50 -9.57
N ILE A 97 2.30 -2.51 -9.76
CA ILE A 97 2.46 -1.44 -10.75
C ILE A 97 3.77 -0.70 -10.54
N ILE A 98 4.04 -0.25 -9.32
CA ILE A 98 5.24 0.54 -9.01
C ILE A 98 6.50 -0.31 -9.13
N SER A 99 6.54 -1.49 -8.50
CA SER A 99 7.75 -2.31 -8.44
C SER A 99 8.16 -2.84 -9.81
N VAL A 100 7.20 -3.24 -10.64
CA VAL A 100 7.46 -3.68 -12.02
C VAL A 100 7.97 -2.52 -12.85
N ALA A 101 7.35 -1.35 -12.76
CA ALA A 101 7.75 -0.17 -13.51
C ALA A 101 9.16 0.30 -13.15
N VAL A 102 9.48 0.40 -11.86
CA VAL A 102 10.80 0.78 -11.36
C VAL A 102 11.88 -0.23 -11.79
N ASN A 103 11.53 -1.50 -11.90
CA ASN A 103 12.46 -2.55 -12.34
C ASN A 103 12.64 -2.60 -13.87
N MET A 104 11.59 -2.26 -14.63
CA MET A 104 11.61 -2.33 -16.11
C MET A 104 12.19 -1.08 -16.77
N PHE A 105 11.85 0.10 -16.26
CA PHE A 105 12.24 1.36 -16.87
C PHE A 105 13.48 1.95 -16.18
N ASP A 106 13.29 2.61 -15.08
CA ASP A 106 14.35 3.17 -14.26
C ASP A 106 13.81 3.58 -12.86
N ASN A 107 14.73 3.89 -11.96
CA ASN A 107 14.39 4.42 -10.64
C ASN A 107 14.51 5.95 -10.64
N SER A 108 13.97 6.61 -11.69
CA SER A 108 13.92 8.06 -11.77
C SER A 108 12.75 8.65 -10.99
N THR A 109 12.87 9.92 -10.62
CA THR A 109 11.79 10.65 -9.95
C THR A 109 10.50 10.63 -10.78
N LYS A 110 10.62 10.76 -12.11
CA LYS A 110 9.47 10.76 -13.03
C LYS A 110 8.77 9.42 -13.04
N THR A 111 9.53 8.33 -13.22
CA THR A 111 9.00 6.96 -13.22
C THR A 111 8.28 6.67 -11.91
N ILE A 112 8.91 6.93 -10.77
CA ILE A 112 8.30 6.70 -9.46
C ILE A 112 7.01 7.53 -9.31
N SER A 113 7.02 8.83 -9.64
CA SER A 113 5.84 9.68 -9.48
C SER A 113 4.66 9.21 -10.36
N ILE A 114 4.91 8.88 -11.61
CA ILE A 114 3.86 8.43 -12.55
C ILE A 114 3.26 7.11 -12.05
N TYR A 115 4.10 6.12 -11.76
CA TYR A 115 3.61 4.79 -11.43
C TYR A 115 3.08 4.69 -9.99
N ALA A 116 3.56 5.52 -9.04
CA ALA A 116 2.93 5.65 -7.73
C ALA A 116 1.53 6.26 -7.85
N THR A 117 1.36 7.27 -8.71
CA THR A 117 0.02 7.82 -8.98
C THR A 117 -0.90 6.77 -9.63
N LEU A 118 -0.43 6.03 -10.64
CA LEU A 118 -1.21 4.97 -11.28
C LEU A 118 -1.54 3.84 -10.31
N GLY A 119 -0.60 3.44 -9.45
CA GLY A 119 -0.81 2.45 -8.41
C GLY A 119 -1.88 2.89 -7.42
N THR A 120 -1.77 4.12 -6.90
CA THR A 120 -2.78 4.70 -6.00
C THR A 120 -4.16 4.78 -6.66
N LEU A 121 -4.24 5.19 -7.92
CA LEU A 121 -5.51 5.23 -8.65
C LEU A 121 -6.12 3.84 -8.85
N SER A 122 -5.31 2.82 -9.12
CA SER A 122 -5.78 1.44 -9.20
C SER A 122 -6.31 0.93 -7.85
N CYS A 123 -5.64 1.31 -6.76
CA CYS A 123 -6.10 1.01 -5.40
C CYS A 123 -7.45 1.69 -5.10
N TYR A 124 -7.62 2.96 -5.48
CA TYR A 124 -8.89 3.66 -5.34
C TYR A 124 -10.01 3.00 -6.16
N ALA A 125 -9.73 2.63 -7.42
CA ALA A 125 -10.71 1.98 -8.28
C ALA A 125 -11.21 0.67 -7.67
N LEU A 126 -10.29 -0.23 -7.30
CA LEU A 126 -10.65 -1.52 -6.70
C LEU A 126 -11.32 -1.33 -5.33
N GLY A 127 -10.78 -0.45 -4.50
CA GLY A 127 -11.33 -0.15 -3.18
C GLY A 127 -12.74 0.41 -3.24
N THR A 128 -13.00 1.36 -4.15
CA THR A 128 -14.32 1.97 -4.33
C THR A 128 -15.34 0.97 -4.87
N ILE A 129 -14.98 0.17 -5.89
CA ILE A 129 -15.86 -0.88 -6.43
C ILE A 129 -16.23 -1.89 -5.34
N TRP A 130 -15.25 -2.35 -4.57
CA TRP A 130 -15.48 -3.26 -3.45
C TRP A 130 -16.37 -2.63 -2.37
N PHE A 131 -16.06 -1.39 -1.98
CA PHE A 131 -16.85 -0.64 -0.99
C PHE A 131 -18.31 -0.52 -1.39
N MET A 132 -18.59 -0.17 -2.65
CA MET A 132 -19.96 -0.11 -3.18
C MET A 132 -20.67 -1.47 -3.10
N GLY A 133 -19.95 -2.55 -3.41
CA GLY A 133 -20.50 -3.92 -3.33
C GLY A 133 -20.90 -4.31 -1.90
N VAL A 134 -20.06 -3.95 -0.92
CA VAL A 134 -20.29 -4.30 0.49
C VAL A 134 -21.32 -3.38 1.16
N THR A 135 -21.27 -2.07 0.88
CA THR A 135 -22.12 -1.07 1.56
C THR A 135 -23.42 -0.77 0.82
N GLN A 136 -23.55 -1.21 -0.44
CA GLN A 136 -24.67 -0.89 -1.34
C GLN A 136 -24.85 0.62 -1.59
N MET A 137 -23.82 1.42 -1.37
CA MET A 137 -23.83 2.86 -1.63
C MET A 137 -23.65 3.17 -3.10
N HIS A 138 -24.28 4.24 -3.58
CA HIS A 138 -24.05 4.76 -4.92
C HIS A 138 -22.64 5.35 -5.08
N LEU A 139 -22.15 5.39 -6.31
CA LEU A 139 -20.79 5.85 -6.67
C LEU A 139 -20.44 7.23 -6.05
N ASN A 140 -21.35 8.20 -6.14
CA ASN A 140 -21.09 9.55 -5.62
C ASN A 140 -20.82 9.55 -4.10
N ALA A 141 -21.59 8.78 -3.33
CA ALA A 141 -21.37 8.63 -1.89
C ALA A 141 -20.06 7.88 -1.60
N ALA A 142 -19.79 6.81 -2.34
CA ALA A 142 -18.55 6.05 -2.20
C ALA A 142 -17.31 6.91 -2.46
N LEU A 143 -17.30 7.77 -3.49
CA LEU A 143 -16.20 8.69 -3.78
C LEU A 143 -15.97 9.71 -2.65
N VAL A 144 -17.03 10.22 -2.03
CA VAL A 144 -16.95 11.15 -0.90
C VAL A 144 -16.30 10.49 0.32
N TYR A 145 -16.60 9.22 0.59
CA TYR A 145 -16.04 8.51 1.76
C TYR A 145 -14.69 7.85 1.50
N CYS A 146 -14.41 7.44 0.25
CA CYS A 146 -13.29 6.55 -0.05
C CYS A 146 -12.19 7.17 -0.92
N VAL A 147 -12.42 8.34 -1.54
CA VAL A 147 -11.46 8.93 -2.47
C VAL A 147 -11.12 10.37 -2.11
N TYR A 148 -12.10 11.26 -2.08
CA TYR A 148 -11.84 12.69 -1.92
C TYR A 148 -11.04 13.05 -0.66
N PRO A 149 -11.29 12.48 0.53
CA PRO A 149 -10.52 12.79 1.73
C PRO A 149 -9.07 12.30 1.67
N PHE A 150 -8.80 11.29 0.82
CA PHE A 150 -7.48 10.66 0.74
C PHE A 150 -6.52 11.41 -0.18
N ILE A 151 -7.04 12.10 -1.22
CA ILE A 151 -6.24 12.74 -2.26
C ILE A 151 -5.15 13.65 -1.68
N PRO A 152 -5.42 14.59 -0.77
CA PRO A 152 -4.38 15.48 -0.24
C PRO A 152 -3.26 14.71 0.49
N GLY A 153 -3.65 13.73 1.31
CA GLY A 153 -2.72 12.88 2.05
C GLY A 153 -1.88 11.99 1.14
N ASP A 154 -2.47 11.44 0.09
CA ASP A 154 -1.78 10.51 -0.80
C ASP A 154 -0.83 11.24 -1.77
N ILE A 155 -1.16 12.46 -2.19
CA ILE A 155 -0.20 13.33 -2.90
C ILE A 155 1.04 13.55 -2.03
N LEU A 156 0.87 13.87 -0.75
CA LEU A 156 1.99 14.04 0.18
C LEU A 156 2.81 12.75 0.34
N LYS A 157 2.16 11.59 0.45
CA LYS A 157 2.82 10.28 0.55
C LYS A 157 3.63 9.95 -0.70
N ILE A 158 3.10 10.24 -1.90
CA ILE A 158 3.83 10.07 -3.16
C ILE A 158 5.07 10.97 -3.19
N ILE A 159 4.94 12.25 -2.82
CA ILE A 159 6.07 13.18 -2.74
C ILE A 159 7.13 12.66 -1.76
N LEU A 160 6.73 12.24 -0.58
CA LEU A 160 7.63 11.68 0.43
C LEU A 160 8.31 10.39 -0.06
N ALA A 161 7.59 9.48 -0.70
CA ALA A 161 8.18 8.27 -1.27
C ALA A 161 9.24 8.60 -2.32
N VAL A 162 8.98 9.57 -3.20
CA VAL A 162 9.94 10.05 -4.20
C VAL A 162 11.18 10.68 -3.55
N LEU A 163 11.01 11.50 -2.53
CA LEU A 163 12.13 12.14 -1.82
C LEU A 163 12.98 11.11 -1.08
N LEU A 164 12.36 10.18 -0.38
CA LEU A 164 13.04 9.12 0.37
C LEU A 164 13.75 8.14 -0.56
N SER A 165 13.18 7.82 -1.73
CA SER A 165 13.80 6.93 -2.70
C SER A 165 15.17 7.41 -3.18
N LYS A 166 15.36 8.74 -3.29
CA LYS A 166 16.65 9.34 -3.66
C LYS A 166 17.74 9.05 -2.62
N ARG A 167 17.38 9.02 -1.34
CA ARG A 167 18.32 8.74 -0.24
C ARG A 167 18.59 7.24 -0.07
N LEU A 168 17.64 6.40 -0.47
CA LEU A 168 17.71 4.94 -0.29
C LEU A 168 18.33 4.19 -1.48
N LYS A 169 18.78 4.89 -2.52
CA LYS A 169 19.54 4.30 -3.65
C LYS A 169 20.78 3.49 -3.22
N PHE A 170 21.28 3.70 -2.01
CA PHE A 170 22.42 2.95 -1.47
C PHE A 170 22.10 1.50 -1.06
N ILE A 171 20.81 1.16 -0.87
CA ILE A 171 20.40 -0.17 -0.41
C ILE A 171 20.36 -1.19 -1.56
N ASN A 172 20.23 -0.71 -2.80
CA ASN A 172 20.09 -1.53 -4.02
C ASN A 172 21.40 -1.73 -4.82
N LYS A 173 22.55 -1.31 -4.29
CA LYS A 173 23.86 -1.64 -4.88
C LYS A 173 24.45 -2.91 -4.23
#